data_b84a17ee746fa920a50ad03a0da71a57
#
_entry.id   b84a17ee746fa920a50ad03a0da71a57
#
_cell.length_a   1.000
_cell.length_b   1.000
_cell.length_c   1.000
_cell.angle_alpha   90.00
_cell.angle_beta   90.00
_cell.angle_gamma   90.00
#
_symmetry.space_group_name_H-M   'P 1'
#
loop_
_entity.id
_entity.type
_entity.pdbx_description
1 polymer ?
#
loop_
_entity_poly.entity_id
_entity_poly.type
_entity_poly.pdbx_seq_one_letter_code
_entity_poly.pdbx_strand_id
1 'polypeptide(L)'
;MNAVEAILIGVVTLVAAVVLRLIYVWYTRIRPLQPSLDLEWAADCKHLTTATVNGSALTFHMVRNFTWRTTKDRDEDWEDEISVDAEDLKDVWFIVDHFHSIKGLAHTYLTFEFGCGTCLSFSFESRREKGERYHPWDGLWRAYELYLSLIHI
;
A
#
# COMPACT_ATOMS: atom_id res chain seq x y z
N MET A 1 -42.51 26.69 -18.81
CA MET A 1 -41.48 25.64 -18.70
C MET A 1 -42.12 24.33 -19.11
N ASN A 2 -41.63 23.73 -20.15
CA ASN A 2 -42.14 22.42 -20.59
C ASN A 2 -41.47 21.29 -19.77
N ALA A 3 -42.00 20.06 -19.86
CA ALA A 3 -41.48 18.94 -19.08
C ALA A 3 -39.99 18.65 -19.37
N VAL A 4 -39.54 18.85 -20.59
CA VAL A 4 -38.14 18.62 -21.00
C VAL A 4 -37.19 19.63 -20.32
N GLU A 5 -37.59 20.92 -20.32
CA GLU A 5 -36.82 21.98 -19.64
C GLU A 5 -36.73 21.72 -18.15
N ALA A 6 -37.82 21.27 -17.51
CA ALA A 6 -37.82 20.95 -16.09
C ALA A 6 -36.87 19.77 -15.76
N ILE A 7 -36.88 18.72 -16.58
CA ILE A 7 -36.00 17.58 -16.45
C ILE A 7 -34.52 18.00 -16.63
N LEU A 8 -34.25 18.80 -17.67
CA LEU A 8 -32.90 19.28 -17.97
C LEU A 8 -32.35 20.13 -16.80
N ILE A 9 -33.13 21.04 -16.26
CA ILE A 9 -32.78 21.86 -15.10
C ILE A 9 -32.52 20.95 -13.89
N GLY A 10 -33.37 19.95 -13.65
CA GLY A 10 -33.19 18.99 -12.56
C GLY A 10 -31.86 18.22 -12.67
N VAL A 11 -31.54 17.72 -13.87
CA VAL A 11 -30.29 17.01 -14.12
C VAL A 11 -29.08 17.93 -13.93
N VAL A 12 -29.10 19.14 -14.48
CA VAL A 12 -28.01 20.11 -14.33
C VAL A 12 -27.79 20.48 -12.85
N THR A 13 -28.89 20.69 -12.12
CA THR A 13 -28.80 20.99 -10.67
C THR A 13 -28.19 19.84 -9.87
N LEU A 14 -28.60 18.59 -10.18
CA LEU A 14 -28.04 17.41 -9.54
C LEU A 14 -26.54 17.26 -9.82
N VAL A 15 -26.15 17.40 -11.08
CA VAL A 15 -24.73 17.33 -11.46
C VAL A 15 -23.93 18.42 -10.78
N ALA A 16 -24.42 19.66 -10.74
CA ALA A 16 -23.77 20.75 -10.03
C ALA A 16 -23.62 20.46 -8.53
N ALA A 17 -24.65 19.92 -7.88
CA ALA A 17 -24.60 19.54 -6.48
C ALA A 17 -23.56 18.43 -6.21
N VAL A 18 -23.49 17.42 -7.08
CA VAL A 18 -22.46 16.35 -6.99
C VAL A 18 -21.06 16.93 -7.16
N VAL A 19 -20.84 17.78 -8.16
CA VAL A 19 -19.53 18.42 -8.39
C VAL A 19 -19.11 19.26 -7.19
N LEU A 20 -20.00 20.09 -6.68
CA LEU A 20 -19.72 20.92 -5.48
C LEU A 20 -19.40 20.05 -4.26
N ARG A 21 -20.12 18.93 -4.11
CA ARG A 21 -19.84 17.96 -3.03
C ARG A 21 -18.44 17.33 -3.16
N LEU A 22 -18.06 16.93 -4.38
CA LEU A 22 -16.73 16.37 -4.64
C LEU A 22 -15.63 17.40 -4.39
N ILE A 23 -15.81 18.64 -4.83
CA ILE A 23 -14.89 19.75 -4.55
C ILE A 23 -14.77 19.97 -3.03
N TYR A 24 -15.89 20.01 -2.31
CA TYR A 24 -15.90 20.16 -0.85
C TYR A 24 -15.11 19.04 -0.16
N VAL A 25 -15.39 17.76 -0.54
CA VAL A 25 -14.68 16.61 0.01
C VAL A 25 -13.18 16.69 -0.30
N TRP A 26 -12.83 17.06 -1.55
CA TRP A 26 -11.44 17.21 -1.94
C TRP A 26 -10.72 18.27 -1.10
N TYR A 27 -11.32 19.46 -0.91
CA TYR A 27 -10.74 20.54 -0.13
C TYR A 27 -10.61 20.21 1.36
N THR A 28 -11.61 19.55 1.94
CA THR A 28 -11.70 19.33 3.39
C THR A 28 -11.07 18.04 3.86
N ARG A 29 -11.01 17.01 3.00
CA ARG A 29 -10.55 15.68 3.40
C ARG A 29 -9.32 15.19 2.65
N ILE A 30 -9.21 15.46 1.34
CA ILE A 30 -8.13 14.91 0.53
C ILE A 30 -6.92 15.83 0.49
N ARG A 31 -7.15 17.12 0.20
CA ARG A 31 -6.07 18.12 0.07
C ARG A 31 -5.22 18.27 1.34
N PRO A 32 -5.77 18.20 2.57
CA PRO A 32 -4.96 18.33 3.80
C PRO A 32 -4.07 17.12 4.07
N LEU A 33 -4.35 15.95 3.44
CA LEU A 33 -3.54 14.75 3.65
C LEU A 33 -2.14 14.97 3.09
N GLN A 34 -1.16 14.91 3.96
CA GLN A 34 0.26 14.99 3.61
C GLN A 34 0.97 13.76 4.15
N PRO A 35 1.85 13.13 3.38
CA PRO A 35 2.70 12.06 3.87
C PRO A 35 3.49 12.53 5.10
N SER A 36 3.62 11.67 6.10
CA SER A 36 4.37 11.97 7.31
C SER A 36 5.17 10.76 7.77
N LEU A 37 6.37 11.00 8.30
CA LEU A 37 7.17 9.97 8.94
C LEU A 37 6.90 9.89 10.45
N ASP A 38 6.27 10.93 11.02
CA ASP A 38 6.18 11.17 12.46
C ASP A 38 4.86 10.69 13.10
N LEU A 39 4.05 9.93 12.36
CA LEU A 39 2.80 9.36 12.89
C LEU A 39 3.07 8.05 13.64
N GLU A 40 2.18 7.68 14.57
CA GLU A 40 2.22 6.38 15.24
C GLU A 40 1.73 5.28 14.29
N TRP A 41 2.64 4.67 13.58
CA TRP A 41 2.34 3.60 12.62
C TRP A 41 2.06 2.27 13.28
N ALA A 42 1.22 1.44 12.64
CA ALA A 42 0.99 0.07 13.07
C ALA A 42 2.29 -0.75 12.98
N ALA A 43 2.44 -1.76 13.83
CA ALA A 43 3.70 -2.49 14.02
C ALA A 43 4.23 -3.13 12.73
N ASP A 44 3.32 -3.57 11.84
CA ASP A 44 3.66 -4.22 10.57
C ASP A 44 4.05 -3.26 9.44
N CYS A 45 3.93 -1.97 9.66
CA CYS A 45 4.32 -0.93 8.69
C CYS A 45 5.06 0.26 9.32
N LYS A 46 5.54 0.10 10.55
CA LYS A 46 6.19 1.19 11.30
C LYS A 46 7.52 1.62 10.70
N HIS A 47 8.29 0.69 10.17
CA HIS A 47 9.57 0.98 9.53
C HIS A 47 9.42 1.04 8.01
N LEU A 48 10.13 1.97 7.40
CA LEU A 48 10.33 2.03 5.97
C LEU A 48 11.67 1.41 5.65
N THR A 49 11.67 0.43 4.76
CA THR A 49 12.92 -0.15 4.26
C THR A 49 13.68 0.89 3.45
N THR A 50 14.96 0.99 3.69
CA THR A 50 15.88 1.79 2.87
C THR A 50 16.91 0.87 2.22
N ALA A 51 17.55 1.35 1.16
CA ALA A 51 18.54 0.58 0.44
C ALA A 51 19.82 1.41 0.20
N THR A 52 20.95 0.74 0.35
CA THR A 52 22.25 1.25 -0.07
C THR A 52 22.75 0.42 -1.26
N VAL A 53 23.22 1.09 -2.28
CA VAL A 53 23.72 0.46 -3.52
C VAL A 53 25.20 0.74 -3.66
N ASN A 54 26.01 -0.31 -3.82
CA ASN A 54 27.45 -0.20 -4.06
C ASN A 54 27.85 -1.19 -5.16
N GLY A 55 27.93 -0.69 -6.41
CA GLY A 55 28.08 -1.56 -7.58
C GLY A 55 26.89 -2.50 -7.74
N SER A 56 27.14 -3.81 -7.76
CA SER A 56 26.09 -4.84 -7.76
C SER A 56 25.58 -5.20 -6.36
N ALA A 57 26.31 -4.81 -5.30
CA ALA A 57 25.89 -5.09 -3.92
C ALA A 57 24.73 -4.19 -3.49
N LEU A 58 23.65 -4.81 -3.04
CA LEU A 58 22.46 -4.17 -2.53
C LEU A 58 22.33 -4.51 -1.04
N THR A 59 22.27 -3.49 -0.19
CA THR A 59 22.04 -3.65 1.24
C THR A 59 20.73 -2.99 1.60
N PHE A 60 19.77 -3.78 2.09
CA PHE A 60 18.46 -3.33 2.55
C PHE A 60 18.45 -3.25 4.07
N HIS A 61 17.87 -2.18 4.61
CA HIS A 61 17.76 -1.94 6.04
C HIS A 61 16.30 -1.95 6.47
N MET A 62 16.02 -2.45 7.67
CA MET A 62 14.68 -2.58 8.24
C MET A 62 13.75 -3.41 7.35
N VAL A 63 14.16 -4.64 7.07
CA VAL A 63 13.39 -5.60 6.27
C VAL A 63 12.44 -6.37 7.17
N ARG A 64 11.16 -6.46 6.77
CA ARG A 64 10.14 -7.18 7.54
C ARG A 64 10.32 -8.70 7.39
N ASN A 65 10.48 -9.42 8.50
CA ASN A 65 10.60 -10.88 8.56
C ASN A 65 9.62 -11.46 9.59
N PHE A 66 8.34 -11.23 9.41
CA PHE A 66 7.31 -11.63 10.36
C PHE A 66 6.86 -13.06 10.15
N THR A 67 6.81 -13.85 11.21
CA THR A 67 6.23 -15.19 11.18
C THR A 67 4.77 -15.15 11.63
N TRP A 68 3.84 -15.37 10.69
CA TRP A 68 2.41 -15.36 10.95
C TRP A 68 1.90 -16.75 11.35
N ARG A 69 1.22 -16.84 12.50
CA ARG A 69 0.49 -18.03 12.94
C ARG A 69 -1.00 -17.95 12.58
N THR A 70 -1.56 -16.75 12.65
CA THR A 70 -2.94 -16.43 12.24
C THR A 70 -2.97 -15.02 11.66
N THR A 71 -4.12 -14.57 11.18
CA THR A 71 -4.30 -13.18 10.71
C THR A 71 -4.13 -12.11 11.80
N LYS A 72 -3.99 -12.51 13.07
CA LYS A 72 -3.86 -11.58 14.21
C LYS A 72 -2.68 -11.91 15.12
N ASP A 73 -2.14 -13.10 15.03
CA ASP A 73 -1.07 -13.61 15.86
C ASP A 73 0.18 -13.84 15.02
N ARG A 74 1.24 -13.16 15.35
CA ARG A 74 2.51 -13.18 14.65
C ARG A 74 3.67 -12.90 15.60
N ASP A 75 4.83 -13.38 15.25
CA ASP A 75 6.09 -12.92 15.79
C ASP A 75 6.61 -11.79 14.89
N GLU A 76 6.90 -10.65 15.50
CA GLU A 76 7.39 -9.47 14.79
C GLU A 76 8.91 -9.47 14.81
N ASP A 77 9.50 -9.59 13.65
CA ASP A 77 10.94 -9.48 13.45
C ASP A 77 11.24 -8.47 12.32
N TRP A 78 12.17 -7.58 12.61
CA TRP A 78 12.67 -6.59 11.65
C TRP A 78 14.17 -6.80 11.53
N GLU A 79 14.59 -7.32 10.39
CA GLU A 79 16.02 -7.47 10.11
C GLU A 79 16.64 -6.11 9.85
N ASP A 80 17.63 -5.78 10.66
CA ASP A 80 18.33 -4.49 10.56
C ASP A 80 19.02 -4.34 9.22
N GLU A 81 19.54 -5.44 8.66
CA GLU A 81 20.29 -5.44 7.41
C GLU A 81 20.23 -6.78 6.68
N ILE A 82 19.93 -6.74 5.37
CA ILE A 82 20.09 -7.88 4.45
C ILE A 82 20.90 -7.40 3.26
N SER A 83 21.99 -8.11 2.95
CA SER A 83 22.82 -7.83 1.77
C SER A 83 22.70 -8.94 0.74
N VAL A 84 22.49 -8.56 -0.51
CA VAL A 84 22.47 -9.44 -1.68
C VAL A 84 23.28 -8.83 -2.82
N ASP A 85 23.69 -9.66 -3.78
CA ASP A 85 24.32 -9.21 -5.01
C ASP A 85 23.30 -9.25 -6.15
N ALA A 86 23.13 -8.14 -6.85
CA ALA A 86 22.21 -8.06 -7.99
C ALA A 86 22.63 -8.98 -9.15
N GLU A 87 23.94 -9.28 -9.28
CA GLU A 87 24.45 -10.22 -10.27
C GLU A 87 24.13 -11.69 -9.90
N ASP A 88 23.82 -11.96 -8.62
CA ASP A 88 23.41 -13.29 -8.13
C ASP A 88 21.87 -13.49 -8.23
N LEU A 89 21.15 -12.59 -8.88
CA LEU A 89 19.72 -12.74 -9.10
C LEU A 89 19.45 -13.96 -9.99
N LYS A 90 18.69 -14.92 -9.44
CA LYS A 90 18.37 -16.17 -10.09
C LYS A 90 17.02 -16.12 -10.80
N ASP A 91 15.96 -15.73 -10.08
CA ASP A 91 14.59 -15.69 -10.58
C ASP A 91 13.83 -14.47 -10.05
N VAL A 92 12.84 -14.01 -10.83
CA VAL A 92 11.86 -13.00 -10.42
C VAL A 92 10.46 -13.57 -10.60
N TRP A 93 9.72 -13.61 -9.50
CA TRP A 93 8.38 -14.15 -9.45
C TRP A 93 7.35 -13.03 -9.37
N PHE A 94 6.39 -13.02 -10.30
CA PHE A 94 5.21 -12.17 -10.17
C PHE A 94 4.12 -12.95 -9.44
N ILE A 95 3.79 -12.52 -8.23
CA ILE A 95 2.81 -13.20 -7.38
C ILE A 95 1.47 -12.48 -7.47
N VAL A 96 0.40 -13.29 -7.61
CA VAL A 96 -0.99 -12.81 -7.59
C VAL A 96 -1.71 -13.54 -6.47
N ASP A 97 -1.95 -12.84 -5.37
CA ASP A 97 -2.65 -13.37 -4.20
C ASP A 97 -4.11 -12.90 -4.20
N HIS A 98 -5.01 -13.83 -4.51
CA HIS A 98 -6.44 -13.52 -4.65
C HIS A 98 -7.12 -13.36 -3.30
N PHE A 99 -7.84 -12.27 -3.11
CA PHE A 99 -8.70 -12.10 -1.94
C PHE A 99 -9.87 -13.09 -1.97
N HIS A 100 -9.94 -13.98 -0.99
CA HIS A 100 -10.98 -15.01 -0.92
C HIS A 100 -12.41 -14.47 -0.94
N SER A 101 -12.64 -13.29 -0.41
CA SER A 101 -13.97 -12.68 -0.27
C SER A 101 -14.44 -11.90 -1.50
N ILE A 102 -13.55 -11.51 -2.40
CA ILE A 102 -13.88 -10.63 -3.52
C ILE A 102 -13.28 -11.17 -4.81
N LYS A 103 -14.13 -11.72 -5.68
CA LYS A 103 -13.70 -12.22 -7.00
C LYS A 103 -13.22 -11.05 -7.88
N GLY A 104 -12.07 -11.24 -8.52
CA GLY A 104 -11.48 -10.26 -9.44
C GLY A 104 -10.59 -9.21 -8.77
N LEU A 105 -10.42 -9.26 -7.45
CA LEU A 105 -9.41 -8.49 -6.75
C LEU A 105 -8.29 -9.40 -6.25
N ALA A 106 -7.07 -8.95 -6.41
CA ALA A 106 -5.87 -9.62 -5.94
C ALA A 106 -4.83 -8.61 -5.46
N HIS A 107 -4.06 -9.01 -4.48
CA HIS A 107 -2.81 -8.35 -4.15
C HIS A 107 -1.72 -8.86 -5.09
N THR A 108 -0.90 -7.97 -5.62
CA THR A 108 0.18 -8.35 -6.54
C THR A 108 1.50 -7.79 -6.03
N TYR A 109 2.55 -8.61 -6.12
CA TYR A 109 3.88 -8.24 -5.70
C TYR A 109 4.95 -9.01 -6.46
N LEU A 110 6.19 -8.57 -6.36
CA LEU A 110 7.36 -9.21 -6.97
C LEU A 110 8.23 -9.84 -5.89
N THR A 111 8.63 -11.08 -6.11
CA THR A 111 9.63 -11.75 -5.28
C THR A 111 10.89 -11.98 -6.10
N PHE A 112 12.02 -11.59 -5.56
CA PHE A 112 13.35 -11.76 -6.13
C PHE A 112 14.07 -12.87 -5.38
N GLU A 113 14.43 -13.94 -6.07
CA GLU A 113 15.21 -15.06 -5.55
C GLU A 113 16.66 -14.88 -5.95
N PHE A 114 17.56 -14.90 -4.98
CA PHE A 114 19.00 -14.81 -5.17
C PHE A 114 19.66 -16.18 -5.02
N GLY A 115 20.78 -16.39 -5.69
CA GLY A 115 21.50 -17.68 -5.69
C GLY A 115 21.99 -18.09 -4.29
N CYS A 116 22.21 -17.14 -3.39
CA CYS A 116 22.48 -17.40 -1.96
C CYS A 116 21.29 -18.02 -1.20
N GLY A 117 20.10 -18.11 -1.82
CA GLY A 117 18.88 -18.64 -1.22
C GLY A 117 18.00 -17.57 -0.55
N THR A 118 18.42 -16.32 -0.53
CA THR A 118 17.60 -15.20 -0.01
C THR A 118 16.47 -14.88 -0.97
N CYS A 119 15.25 -14.76 -0.45
CA CYS A 119 14.07 -14.34 -1.21
C CYS A 119 13.50 -13.05 -0.63
N LEU A 120 13.42 -12.00 -1.45
CA LEU A 120 12.94 -10.68 -1.05
C LEU A 120 11.70 -10.31 -1.86
N SER A 121 10.60 -10.02 -1.16
CA SER A 121 9.33 -9.61 -1.77
C SER A 121 9.09 -8.11 -1.64
N PHE A 122 8.85 -7.47 -2.78
CA PHE A 122 8.55 -6.05 -2.89
C PHE A 122 7.06 -5.86 -3.17
N SER A 123 6.38 -5.16 -2.29
CA SER A 123 4.95 -4.95 -2.34
C SER A 123 4.59 -3.48 -2.06
N PHE A 124 3.64 -2.93 -2.84
CA PHE A 124 3.01 -1.68 -2.47
C PHE A 124 1.87 -1.94 -1.50
N GLU A 125 1.98 -1.41 -0.31
CA GLU A 125 1.02 -1.63 0.77
C GLU A 125 0.47 -0.30 1.31
N SER A 126 -0.72 -0.37 1.90
CA SER A 126 -1.32 0.74 2.63
C SER A 126 -0.71 0.85 4.01
N ARG A 127 -0.10 1.99 4.32
CA ARG A 127 0.46 2.27 5.63
C ARG A 127 -0.65 2.74 6.57
N ARG A 128 -0.80 2.07 7.70
CA ARG A 128 -1.87 2.31 8.66
C ARG A 128 -1.31 2.90 9.95
N GLU A 129 -2.03 3.83 10.53
CA GLU A 129 -1.74 4.28 11.88
C GLU A 129 -2.13 3.21 12.92
N LYS A 130 -1.53 3.29 14.09
CA LYS A 130 -1.80 2.39 15.21
C LYS A 130 -3.27 2.46 15.62
N GLY A 131 -3.94 1.31 15.57
CA GLY A 131 -5.37 1.20 15.88
C GLY A 131 -6.30 1.37 14.69
N GLU A 132 -5.81 1.81 13.54
CA GLU A 132 -6.61 1.85 12.32
C GLU A 132 -6.89 0.43 11.79
N ARG A 133 -8.09 0.29 11.25
CA ARG A 133 -8.48 -0.92 10.50
C ARG A 133 -8.56 -0.58 9.02
N TYR A 134 -7.95 -1.42 8.21
CA TYR A 134 -8.07 -1.28 6.75
C TYR A 134 -9.55 -1.36 6.33
N HIS A 135 -9.97 -0.36 5.56
CA HIS A 135 -11.28 -0.33 4.93
C HIS A 135 -11.15 0.12 3.47
N PRO A 136 -11.63 -0.67 2.50
CA PRO A 136 -11.41 -0.38 1.08
C PRO A 136 -11.90 1.02 0.65
N TRP A 137 -13.05 1.47 1.19
CA TRP A 137 -13.60 2.79 0.87
C TRP A 137 -12.73 3.95 1.35
N ASP A 138 -12.03 3.78 2.47
CA ASP A 138 -11.12 4.79 3.00
C ASP A 138 -9.89 4.92 2.08
N GLY A 139 -9.43 3.81 1.52
CA GLY A 139 -8.38 3.80 0.51
C GLY A 139 -8.72 4.59 -0.75
N LEU A 140 -9.99 4.54 -1.21
CA LEU A 140 -10.44 5.34 -2.35
C LEU A 140 -10.38 6.85 -2.09
N TRP A 141 -10.48 7.28 -0.84
CA TRP A 141 -10.37 8.67 -0.41
C TRP A 141 -8.97 9.07 0.03
N ARG A 142 -7.95 8.25 -0.30
CA ARG A 142 -6.55 8.50 0.06
C ARG A 142 -6.33 8.61 1.58
N ALA A 143 -7.08 7.90 2.39
CA ALA A 143 -6.94 7.91 3.83
C ALA A 143 -5.66 7.20 4.31
N TYR A 144 -5.08 6.34 3.47
CA TYR A 144 -3.83 5.63 3.77
C TYR A 144 -2.68 6.17 2.91
N GLU A 145 -1.50 6.22 3.50
CA GLU A 145 -0.27 6.37 2.73
C GLU A 145 0.06 5.06 2.02
N LEU A 146 0.60 5.15 0.81
CA LEU A 146 1.19 3.99 0.13
C LEU A 146 2.69 3.98 0.41
N TYR A 147 3.22 2.82 0.73
CA TYR A 147 4.65 2.62 0.90
C TYR A 147 5.11 1.34 0.21
N LEU A 148 6.38 1.28 -0.13
CA LEU A 148 7.02 0.07 -0.61
C LEU A 148 7.45 -0.75 0.61
N SER A 149 6.81 -1.91 0.78
CA SER A 149 7.17 -2.89 1.79
C SER A 149 8.18 -3.86 1.22
N LEU A 150 9.22 -4.17 1.98
CA LEU A 150 10.16 -5.24 1.67
C LEU A 150 10.06 -6.31 2.74
N ILE A 151 9.87 -7.54 2.29
CA ILE A 151 9.62 -8.70 3.14
C ILE A 151 10.65 -9.78 2.78
N HIS A 152 11.33 -10.29 3.79
CA HIS A 152 12.13 -11.52 3.68
C HIS A 152 11.19 -12.73 3.79
N ILE A 153 11.33 -13.70 2.88
CA ILE A 153 10.51 -14.92 2.81
C ILE A 153 11.39 -16.15 3.01
#